data_fc7396691916a4499306d88d2c51a974
#
_entry.id   fc7396691916a4499306d88d2c51a974
#
_cell.length_a   1.000
_cell.length_b   1.000
_cell.length_c   1.000
_cell.angle_alpha   90.00
_cell.angle_beta   90.00
_cell.angle_gamma   90.00
#
_symmetry.space_group_name_H-M   'P 1'
#
loop_
_entity.id
_entity.type
_entity.pdbx_description
1 polymer ?
#
loop_
_entity_poly.entity_id
_entity_poly.type
_entity_poly.pdbx_seq_one_letter_code
_entity_poly.pdbx_strand_id
1 'polypeptide(L)'
;NKKPFRFVGKKELYSIPLFGYLYKKAVIMVDRSDPVSRFAVYGRANKMLDKGYNVCIFPEAHYWDDTVLLQEFKRGAFKIAIDNQLPIIPIVFYDLKLKHPWYPKFGSIGKLRVKVLDKIDVDNLSENDIPTLTKKAFDIIKVELENDPKQAAVKAVNNWKKILD
;
A
#
# COMPACT_ATOMS: atom_id res chain seq x y z
N ASN A 1 17.61 -8.92 12.86
CA ASN A 1 18.13 -7.77 12.11
C ASN A 1 16.96 -6.94 11.59
N LYS A 2 16.68 -5.79 12.22
CA LYS A 2 15.61 -4.88 11.78
C LYS A 2 16.12 -4.07 10.60
N LYS A 3 15.87 -4.52 9.38
CA LYS A 3 16.22 -3.76 8.18
C LYS A 3 15.34 -2.50 8.11
N PRO A 4 15.91 -1.32 7.84
CA PRO A 4 15.13 -0.11 7.61
C PRO A 4 14.31 -0.25 6.33
N PHE A 5 13.26 0.56 6.19
CA PHE A 5 12.44 0.54 4.99
C PHE A 5 12.21 1.94 4.40
N ARG A 6 11.87 1.98 3.12
CA ARG A 6 11.50 3.16 2.35
C ARG A 6 10.10 2.98 1.81
N PHE A 7 9.30 4.01 1.89
CA PHE A 7 7.97 4.03 1.27
C PHE A 7 8.06 4.46 -0.20
N VAL A 8 7.14 3.98 -1.03
CA VAL A 8 6.86 4.60 -2.33
C VAL A 8 5.68 5.56 -2.14
N GLY A 9 5.89 6.82 -2.46
CA GLY A 9 4.89 7.86 -2.18
C GLY A 9 4.85 8.97 -3.22
N LYS A 10 3.78 9.77 -3.16
CA LYS A 10 3.49 10.85 -4.11
C LYS A 10 4.53 11.98 -4.03
N LYS A 11 5.02 12.45 -5.19
CA LYS A 11 5.97 13.57 -5.30
C LYS A 11 5.39 14.87 -4.74
N GLU A 12 4.11 15.11 -4.90
CA GLU A 12 3.43 16.35 -4.50
C GLU A 12 3.55 16.62 -2.99
N LEU A 13 3.63 15.59 -2.18
CA LEU A 13 3.78 15.73 -0.72
C LEU A 13 5.13 16.33 -0.32
N TYR A 14 6.11 16.34 -1.22
CA TYR A 14 7.41 16.98 -0.98
C TYR A 14 7.31 18.51 -0.84
N SER A 15 6.31 19.14 -1.46
CA SER A 15 6.13 20.60 -1.40
C SER A 15 5.60 21.13 -0.05
N ILE A 16 5.17 20.23 0.86
CA ILE A 16 4.66 20.63 2.17
C ILE A 16 5.84 21.10 3.06
N PRO A 17 5.82 22.34 3.56
CA PRO A 17 6.89 22.87 4.43
C PRO A 17 7.15 21.96 5.63
N LEU A 18 8.41 21.84 6.04
CA LEU A 18 8.91 20.96 7.12
C LEU A 18 8.69 19.47 6.86
N PHE A 19 7.46 19.05 6.52
CA PHE A 19 7.14 17.66 6.20
C PHE A 19 7.93 17.16 4.99
N GLY A 20 8.02 17.97 3.92
CA GLY A 20 8.73 17.60 2.69
C GLY A 20 10.21 17.25 2.92
N TYR A 21 10.87 17.93 3.87
CA TYR A 21 12.25 17.62 4.21
C TYR A 21 12.42 16.20 4.79
N LEU A 22 11.55 15.81 5.73
CA LEU A 22 11.55 14.46 6.31
C LEU A 22 11.07 13.42 5.28
N TYR A 23 10.04 13.77 4.52
CA TYR A 23 9.46 12.94 3.48
C TYR A 23 10.49 12.53 2.42
N LYS A 24 11.31 13.46 1.92
CA LYS A 24 12.39 13.19 0.97
C LYS A 24 13.39 12.14 1.48
N LYS A 25 13.64 12.11 2.79
CA LYS A 25 14.56 11.15 3.40
C LYS A 25 13.96 9.75 3.56
N ALA A 26 12.64 9.63 3.64
CA ALA A 26 11.94 8.39 3.95
C ALA A 26 11.29 7.73 2.72
N VAL A 27 11.13 8.47 1.60
CA VAL A 27 10.24 8.08 0.51
C VAL A 27 10.96 8.03 -0.83
N ILE A 28 10.67 6.99 -1.60
CA ILE A 28 10.95 6.90 -3.03
C ILE A 28 9.81 7.64 -3.74
N MET A 29 10.04 8.87 -4.16
CA MET A 29 9.01 9.72 -4.74
C MET A 29 8.60 9.26 -6.13
N VAL A 30 7.32 9.31 -6.44
CA VAL A 30 6.74 9.03 -7.75
C VAL A 30 5.76 10.12 -8.15
N ASP A 31 5.95 10.63 -9.34
CA ASP A 31 4.94 11.40 -10.06
C ASP A 31 4.07 10.39 -10.81
N ARG A 32 2.82 10.24 -10.38
CA ARG A 32 1.91 9.23 -10.95
C ARG A 32 1.29 9.66 -12.27
N SER A 33 1.34 10.94 -12.59
CA SER A 33 0.88 11.50 -13.86
C SER A 33 1.90 11.32 -14.98
N ASP A 34 3.20 11.21 -14.61
CA ASP A 34 4.31 11.07 -15.55
C ASP A 34 4.69 9.58 -15.74
N PRO A 35 4.53 9.01 -16.96
CA PRO A 35 4.93 7.65 -17.28
C PRO A 35 6.43 7.38 -17.03
N VAL A 36 7.29 8.34 -17.32
CA VAL A 36 8.75 8.23 -17.12
C VAL A 36 9.07 8.12 -15.63
N SER A 37 8.43 8.95 -14.79
CA SER A 37 8.58 8.89 -13.35
C SER A 37 8.08 7.56 -12.78
N ARG A 38 6.96 7.04 -13.29
CA ARG A 38 6.41 5.72 -12.89
C ARG A 38 7.39 4.60 -13.21
N PHE A 39 8.02 4.64 -14.38
CA PHE A 39 9.03 3.65 -14.76
C PHE A 39 10.30 3.77 -13.90
N ALA A 40 10.78 5.00 -13.67
CA ALA A 40 11.98 5.26 -12.88
C ALA A 40 11.87 4.82 -11.40
N VAL A 41 10.64 4.58 -10.88
CA VAL A 41 10.44 4.05 -9.52
C VAL A 41 11.09 2.67 -9.37
N TYR A 42 11.03 1.81 -10.38
CA TYR A 42 11.63 0.48 -10.34
C TYR A 42 13.14 0.55 -10.06
N GLY A 43 13.86 1.35 -10.84
CA GLY A 43 15.31 1.52 -10.64
C GLY A 43 15.66 2.16 -9.29
N ARG A 44 14.81 3.09 -8.79
CA ARG A 44 15.02 3.68 -7.46
C ARG A 44 14.72 2.69 -6.33
N ALA A 45 13.71 1.84 -6.48
CA ALA A 45 13.40 0.78 -5.53
C ALA A 45 14.54 -0.24 -5.46
N ASN A 46 15.02 -0.71 -6.62
CA ASN A 46 16.14 -1.66 -6.71
C ASN A 46 17.39 -1.10 -5.99
N LYS A 47 17.75 0.16 -6.23
CA LYS A 47 18.87 0.82 -5.51
C LYS A 47 18.70 0.84 -3.99
N MET A 48 17.48 0.88 -3.48
CA MET A 48 17.23 0.81 -2.03
C MET A 48 17.34 -0.63 -1.53
N LEU A 49 16.84 -1.59 -2.29
CA LEU A 49 16.96 -3.02 -1.98
C LEU A 49 18.41 -3.45 -1.95
N ASP A 50 19.23 -3.03 -2.93
CA ASP A 50 20.68 -3.28 -2.99
C ASP A 50 21.43 -2.73 -1.76
N LYS A 51 20.95 -1.61 -1.21
CA LYS A 51 21.46 -1.03 0.05
C LYS A 51 20.96 -1.72 1.31
N GLY A 52 20.19 -2.80 1.17
CA GLY A 52 19.64 -3.58 2.29
C GLY A 52 18.40 -2.98 2.94
N TYR A 53 17.71 -2.00 2.31
CA TYR A 53 16.43 -1.51 2.76
C TYR A 53 15.31 -2.45 2.33
N ASN A 54 14.21 -2.47 3.08
CA ASN A 54 12.93 -2.96 2.59
C ASN A 54 12.19 -1.84 1.85
N VAL A 55 11.34 -2.18 0.88
CA VAL A 55 10.48 -1.22 0.17
C VAL A 55 9.03 -1.47 0.55
N CYS A 56 8.37 -0.45 1.08
CA CYS A 56 6.97 -0.49 1.45
C CYS A 56 6.12 0.20 0.38
N ILE A 57 5.13 -0.50 -0.15
CA ILE A 57 4.29 -0.03 -1.25
C ILE A 57 2.82 -0.21 -0.88
N PHE A 58 2.01 0.81 -1.15
CA PHE A 58 0.55 0.74 -1.07
C PHE A 58 0.03 0.37 -2.46
N PRO A 59 -0.35 -0.89 -2.70
CA PRO A 59 -0.63 -1.38 -4.05
C PRO A 59 -1.93 -0.83 -4.64
N GLU A 60 -2.85 -0.37 -3.81
CA GLU A 60 -4.10 0.29 -4.24
C GLU A 60 -3.85 1.57 -5.04
N ALA A 61 -2.69 2.21 -4.84
CA ALA A 61 -2.25 3.44 -5.50
C ALA A 61 -3.15 4.67 -5.33
N HIS A 62 -4.44 4.49 -5.10
CA HIS A 62 -5.44 5.54 -4.82
C HIS A 62 -6.21 5.19 -3.55
N TYR A 63 -6.70 6.21 -2.88
CA TYR A 63 -7.55 6.08 -1.69
C TYR A 63 -8.58 7.21 -1.71
N TRP A 64 -9.61 7.07 -2.54
CA TRP A 64 -10.61 8.11 -2.78
C TRP A 64 -12.04 7.59 -2.84
N ASP A 65 -12.22 6.27 -2.72
CA ASP A 65 -13.53 5.67 -2.67
C ASP A 65 -13.71 4.92 -1.34
N ASP A 66 -14.44 5.53 -0.43
CA ASP A 66 -14.73 4.96 0.89
C ASP A 66 -15.83 3.89 0.83
N THR A 67 -16.52 3.73 -0.31
CA THR A 67 -17.59 2.71 -0.50
C THR A 67 -17.04 1.33 -0.90
N VAL A 68 -15.75 1.25 -1.22
CA VAL A 68 -15.06 0.01 -1.61
C VAL A 68 -14.17 -0.45 -0.46
N LEU A 69 -14.27 -1.73 -0.08
CA LEU A 69 -13.48 -2.29 1.02
C LEU A 69 -11.97 -2.26 0.74
N LEU A 70 -11.59 -2.64 -0.47
CA LEU A 70 -10.20 -2.70 -0.93
C LEU A 70 -10.18 -2.37 -2.43
N GLN A 71 -9.36 -1.41 -2.85
CA GLN A 71 -9.19 -1.03 -4.24
C GLN A 71 -8.36 -2.07 -4.99
N GLU A 72 -8.51 -2.12 -6.30
CA GLU A 72 -7.68 -2.98 -7.15
C GLU A 72 -6.18 -2.69 -7.00
N PHE A 73 -5.41 -3.76 -6.88
CA PHE A 73 -3.96 -3.64 -6.78
C PHE A 73 -3.30 -3.37 -8.13
N LYS A 74 -2.36 -2.44 -8.14
CA LYS A 74 -1.54 -2.13 -9.31
C LYS A 74 -0.31 -3.04 -9.37
N ARG A 75 0.07 -3.45 -10.56
CA ARG A 75 1.14 -4.42 -10.81
C ARG A 75 2.53 -4.04 -10.27
N GLY A 76 2.77 -2.75 -10.00
CA GLY A 76 4.12 -2.23 -9.72
C GLY A 76 4.82 -2.86 -8.52
N ALA A 77 4.10 -3.10 -7.42
CA ALA A 77 4.66 -3.74 -6.23
C ALA A 77 5.11 -5.18 -6.52
N PHE A 78 4.29 -5.92 -7.26
CA PHE A 78 4.51 -7.32 -7.60
C PHE A 78 5.64 -7.49 -8.61
N LYS A 79 5.76 -6.56 -9.57
CA LYS A 79 6.90 -6.53 -10.48
C LYS A 79 8.21 -6.33 -9.73
N ILE A 80 8.28 -5.38 -8.79
CA ILE A 80 9.49 -5.17 -7.97
C ILE A 80 9.84 -6.43 -7.19
N ALA A 81 8.87 -7.12 -6.60
CA ALA A 81 9.09 -8.35 -5.85
C ALA A 81 9.67 -9.46 -6.73
N ILE A 82 9.07 -9.69 -7.91
CA ILE A 82 9.50 -10.71 -8.86
C ILE A 82 10.88 -10.39 -9.45
N ASP A 83 11.10 -9.15 -9.91
CA ASP A 83 12.39 -8.73 -10.51
C ASP A 83 13.56 -8.92 -9.54
N ASN A 84 13.32 -8.82 -8.23
CA ASN A 84 14.34 -8.96 -7.20
C ASN A 84 14.26 -10.30 -6.45
N GLN A 85 13.36 -11.20 -6.83
CA GLN A 85 13.11 -12.50 -6.15
C GLN A 85 12.97 -12.32 -4.62
N LEU A 86 12.22 -11.30 -4.20
CA LEU A 86 12.01 -10.99 -2.79
C LEU A 86 10.57 -11.28 -2.37
N PRO A 87 10.37 -11.92 -1.20
CA PRO A 87 9.04 -12.23 -0.71
C PRO A 87 8.23 -10.96 -0.42
N ILE A 88 6.91 -11.05 -0.57
CA ILE A 88 5.97 -10.01 -0.20
C ILE A 88 5.47 -10.29 1.22
N ILE A 89 5.51 -9.27 2.07
CA ILE A 89 4.94 -9.34 3.43
C ILE A 89 3.70 -8.43 3.45
N PRO A 90 2.49 -8.97 3.38
CA PRO A 90 1.28 -8.16 3.44
C PRO A 90 1.07 -7.58 4.84
N ILE A 91 0.66 -6.31 4.89
CA ILE A 91 0.34 -5.61 6.14
C ILE A 91 -1.07 -5.03 6.02
N VAL A 92 -1.94 -5.38 6.96
CA VAL A 92 -3.34 -4.97 6.97
C VAL A 92 -3.57 -3.94 8.07
N PHE A 93 -4.20 -2.83 7.69
CA PHE A 93 -4.66 -1.78 8.60
C PHE A 93 -6.18 -1.86 8.72
N TYR A 94 -6.69 -2.44 9.81
CA TYR A 94 -8.14 -2.69 9.96
C TYR A 94 -8.99 -1.44 10.11
N ASP A 95 -8.47 -0.44 10.85
CA ASP A 95 -9.26 0.71 11.27
C ASP A 95 -9.06 1.94 10.37
N LEU A 96 -8.26 1.83 9.29
CA LEU A 96 -7.82 2.98 8.51
C LEU A 96 -9.01 3.75 7.91
N LYS A 97 -9.95 3.06 7.25
CA LYS A 97 -11.15 3.67 6.65
C LYS A 97 -12.05 4.35 7.68
N LEU A 98 -12.10 3.81 8.90
CA LEU A 98 -12.91 4.36 9.98
C LEU A 98 -12.24 5.58 10.62
N LYS A 99 -10.90 5.57 10.72
CA LYS A 99 -10.13 6.61 11.42
C LYS A 99 -9.70 7.75 10.51
N HIS A 100 -9.36 7.43 9.27
CA HIS A 100 -8.85 8.36 8.26
C HIS A 100 -9.57 8.19 6.92
N PRO A 101 -10.90 8.46 6.86
CA PRO A 101 -11.63 8.42 5.60
C PRO A 101 -11.15 9.55 4.67
N TRP A 102 -11.52 9.48 3.39
CA TRP A 102 -11.22 10.53 2.42
C TRP A 102 -11.73 11.91 2.85
N TYR A 103 -12.89 11.96 3.51
CA TYR A 103 -13.44 13.19 4.08
C TYR A 103 -13.05 13.32 5.56
N PRO A 104 -11.99 14.10 5.92
CA PRO A 104 -11.40 14.11 7.27
C PRO A 104 -12.39 14.45 8.40
N LYS A 105 -13.42 15.24 8.10
CA LYS A 105 -14.47 15.60 9.09
C LYS A 105 -15.23 14.41 9.68
N PHE A 106 -15.20 13.26 9.00
CA PHE A 106 -15.83 12.01 9.46
C PHE A 106 -14.81 11.06 10.11
N GLY A 107 -13.56 11.45 10.17
CA GLY A 107 -12.52 10.69 10.83
C GLY A 107 -12.65 10.73 12.35
N SER A 108 -11.94 9.83 13.02
CA SER A 108 -11.93 9.81 14.49
C SER A 108 -10.55 9.47 15.04
N ILE A 109 -10.23 10.04 16.19
CA ILE A 109 -9.01 9.74 16.93
C ILE A 109 -9.13 8.34 17.56
N GLY A 110 -8.01 7.63 17.71
CA GLY A 110 -7.97 6.37 18.42
C GLY A 110 -6.89 5.42 17.93
N LYS A 111 -6.89 4.20 18.49
CA LYS A 111 -5.91 3.16 18.14
C LYS A 111 -6.15 2.67 16.72
N LEU A 112 -5.07 2.49 15.98
CA LEU A 112 -5.05 1.85 14.67
C LEU A 112 -4.49 0.43 14.83
N ARG A 113 -5.32 -0.58 14.57
CA ARG A 113 -4.89 -1.99 14.60
C ARG A 113 -4.21 -2.33 13.29
N VAL A 114 -3.09 -3.02 13.40
CA VAL A 114 -2.28 -3.47 12.27
C VAL A 114 -1.95 -4.95 12.45
N LYS A 115 -2.00 -5.71 11.37
CA LYS A 115 -1.56 -7.10 11.34
C LYS A 115 -0.56 -7.31 10.20
N VAL A 116 0.54 -7.95 10.52
CA VAL A 116 1.50 -8.46 9.55
C VAL A 116 1.10 -9.90 9.26
N LEU A 117 0.86 -10.22 7.99
CA LEU A 117 0.47 -11.55 7.55
C LEU A 117 1.69 -12.38 7.16
N ASP A 118 1.47 -13.65 6.90
CA ASP A 118 2.51 -14.53 6.41
C ASP A 118 3.06 -14.07 5.07
N LYS A 119 4.35 -14.30 4.88
CA LYS A 119 5.03 -13.94 3.63
C LYS A 119 4.45 -14.70 2.45
N ILE A 120 4.41 -14.05 1.31
CA ILE A 120 4.11 -14.67 0.01
C ILE A 120 5.45 -14.81 -0.70
N ASP A 121 5.90 -16.05 -0.88
CA ASP A 121 7.13 -16.34 -1.61
C ASP A 121 6.91 -16.10 -3.11
N VAL A 122 7.96 -15.63 -3.77
CA VAL A 122 7.98 -15.32 -5.23
C VAL A 122 9.07 -16.12 -5.96
N ASP A 123 9.67 -17.08 -5.29
CA ASP A 123 10.74 -17.90 -5.83
C ASP A 123 10.32 -18.54 -7.15
N ASN A 124 11.15 -18.41 -8.19
CA ASN A 124 10.91 -18.90 -9.54
C ASN A 124 9.70 -18.31 -10.27
N LEU A 125 9.05 -17.27 -9.73
CA LEU A 125 8.03 -16.54 -10.46
C LEU A 125 8.66 -15.60 -11.49
N SER A 126 7.95 -15.44 -12.61
CA SER A 126 8.30 -14.60 -13.75
C SER A 126 7.33 -13.44 -13.91
N GLU A 127 7.59 -12.55 -14.86
CA GLU A 127 6.68 -11.42 -15.15
C GLU A 127 5.27 -11.89 -15.56
N ASN A 128 5.13 -13.09 -16.14
CA ASN A 128 3.84 -13.67 -16.53
C ASN A 128 2.98 -14.02 -15.31
N ASP A 129 3.59 -14.22 -14.15
CA ASP A 129 2.92 -14.59 -12.90
C ASP A 129 2.39 -13.39 -12.11
N ILE A 130 2.73 -12.15 -12.55
CA ILE A 130 2.29 -10.93 -11.87
C ILE A 130 0.77 -10.88 -11.64
N PRO A 131 -0.11 -11.18 -12.62
CA PRO A 131 -1.55 -11.13 -12.40
C PRO A 131 -2.01 -12.10 -11.30
N THR A 132 -1.51 -13.32 -11.31
CA THR A 132 -1.84 -14.37 -10.33
C THR A 132 -1.36 -13.97 -8.92
N LEU A 133 -0.12 -13.48 -8.82
CA LEU A 133 0.46 -13.01 -7.56
C LEU A 133 -0.31 -11.79 -7.02
N THR A 134 -0.69 -10.85 -7.89
CA THR A 134 -1.49 -9.68 -7.53
C THR A 134 -2.83 -10.09 -6.95
N LYS A 135 -3.52 -11.02 -7.64
CA LYS A 135 -4.82 -11.55 -7.18
C LYS A 135 -4.67 -12.27 -5.85
N LYS A 136 -3.67 -13.13 -5.69
CA LYS A 136 -3.40 -13.85 -4.44
C LYS A 136 -3.22 -12.88 -3.27
N ALA A 137 -2.40 -11.86 -3.44
CA ALA A 137 -2.16 -10.87 -2.39
C ALA A 137 -3.42 -10.05 -2.06
N PHE A 138 -4.21 -9.69 -3.08
CA PHE A 138 -5.48 -9.00 -2.91
C PHE A 138 -6.47 -9.86 -2.12
N ASP A 139 -6.66 -11.12 -2.50
CA ASP A 139 -7.61 -12.03 -1.86
C ASP A 139 -7.23 -12.27 -0.38
N ILE A 140 -5.95 -12.46 -0.07
CA ILE A 140 -5.46 -12.63 1.29
C ILE A 140 -5.80 -11.41 2.16
N ILE A 141 -5.52 -10.21 1.68
CA ILE A 141 -5.79 -8.96 2.42
C ILE A 141 -7.30 -8.72 2.56
N LYS A 142 -8.06 -9.00 1.50
CA LYS A 142 -9.52 -8.85 1.50
C LYS A 142 -10.18 -9.77 2.52
N VAL A 143 -9.84 -11.06 2.51
CA VAL A 143 -10.34 -12.05 3.46
C VAL A 143 -10.00 -11.65 4.91
N GLU A 144 -8.79 -11.15 5.15
CA GLU A 144 -8.39 -10.69 6.48
C GLU A 144 -9.21 -9.49 6.95
N LEU A 145 -9.52 -8.54 6.06
CA LEU A 145 -10.38 -7.38 6.37
C LEU A 145 -11.83 -7.80 6.64
N GLU A 146 -12.36 -8.76 5.87
CA GLU A 146 -13.72 -9.29 6.02
C GLU A 146 -13.87 -10.09 7.32
N ASN A 147 -12.82 -10.78 7.76
CA ASN A 147 -12.80 -11.59 8.98
C ASN A 147 -12.40 -10.79 10.23
N ASP A 148 -12.23 -9.47 10.16
CA ASP A 148 -11.96 -8.64 11.35
C ASP A 148 -13.09 -8.79 12.38
N PRO A 149 -12.82 -9.28 13.62
CA PRO A 149 -13.86 -9.44 14.65
C PRO A 149 -14.61 -8.14 14.97
N LYS A 150 -13.98 -6.97 14.77
CA LYS A 150 -14.62 -5.67 14.97
C LYS A 150 -15.34 -5.15 13.73
N GLN A 151 -15.13 -5.77 12.57
CA GLN A 151 -15.72 -5.37 11.29
C GLN A 151 -15.49 -3.89 10.96
N ALA A 152 -14.35 -3.32 11.36
CA ALA A 152 -14.12 -1.88 11.31
C ALA A 152 -14.15 -1.33 9.88
N ALA A 153 -13.43 -1.95 8.95
CA ALA A 153 -13.41 -1.55 7.55
C ALA A 153 -14.76 -1.77 6.86
N VAL A 154 -15.42 -2.91 7.12
CA VAL A 154 -16.73 -3.24 6.55
C VAL A 154 -17.81 -2.26 7.03
N LYS A 155 -17.84 -1.93 8.34
CA LYS A 155 -18.74 -0.93 8.90
C LYS A 155 -18.52 0.45 8.30
N ALA A 156 -17.25 0.86 8.12
CA ALA A 156 -16.92 2.12 7.49
C ALA A 156 -17.48 2.20 6.06
N VAL A 157 -17.27 1.17 5.26
CA VAL A 157 -17.80 1.06 3.88
C VAL A 157 -19.32 1.14 3.86
N ASN A 158 -20.00 0.38 4.73
CA ASN A 158 -21.46 0.36 4.80
C ASN A 158 -22.04 1.72 5.24
N ASN A 159 -21.37 2.42 6.15
CA ASN A 159 -21.76 3.77 6.55
C ASN A 159 -21.66 4.76 5.39
N TRP A 160 -20.58 4.67 4.61
CA TRP A 160 -20.39 5.54 3.45
C TRP A 160 -21.45 5.31 2.37
N LYS A 161 -21.80 4.05 2.08
CA LYS A 161 -22.88 3.72 1.15
C LYS A 161 -24.19 4.38 1.56
N LYS A 162 -24.55 4.31 2.85
CA LYS A 162 -25.79 4.94 3.39
C LYS A 162 -25.78 6.49 3.35
N ILE A 163 -24.61 7.12 3.30
CA ILE A 163 -24.49 8.59 3.22
C ILE A 163 -24.63 9.08 1.77
N LEU A 164 -24.29 8.24 0.82
CA LEU A 164 -24.27 8.57 -0.60
C LEU A 164 -25.56 8.13 -1.34
N ASP A 165 -26.33 7.19 -0.77
CA ASP A 165 -27.68 6.83 -1.21
C ASP A 165 -28.69 7.90 -0.74
#